data_356cdf2e65cfc0419b9201d30947d700
#
_entry.id   356cdf2e65cfc0419b9201d30947d700
#
_cell.length_a   1.000
_cell.length_b   1.000
_cell.length_c   1.000
_cell.angle_alpha   90.00
_cell.angle_beta   90.00
_cell.angle_gamma   90.00
#
_symmetry.space_group_name_H-M   'P 1'
#
loop_
_entity.id
_entity.type
_entity.pdbx_description
1 polymer ?
#
loop_
_entity_poly.entity_id
_entity_poly.type
_entity_poly.pdbx_seq_one_letter_code
_entity_poly.pdbx_strand_id
1 'polypeptide(L)'
;MKQIRFSKHALGYTASRGFTVAEVEDAIRTCAWAATELGRLDCRKDFGYGREWNGKVYATKQVRPVFVDEAGEIVVITVYTYYF
;
A
#
# COMPACT_ATOMS: atom_id res chain seq x y z
N MET A 1 2.35 5.41 17.15
CA MET A 1 3.05 4.97 15.91
C MET A 1 3.60 6.19 15.18
N LYS A 2 4.68 6.02 14.46
CA LYS A 2 5.31 7.09 13.70
C LYS A 2 4.38 7.63 12.62
N GLN A 3 4.61 8.86 12.22
CA GLN A 3 3.92 9.48 11.10
C GLN A 3 4.28 8.76 9.79
N ILE A 4 3.33 8.61 8.90
CA ILE A 4 3.51 7.98 7.60
C ILE A 4 3.50 9.08 6.53
N ARG A 5 4.61 9.19 5.79
CA ARG A 5 4.74 10.15 4.70
C ARG A 5 4.82 9.41 3.37
N PHE A 6 4.14 9.93 2.36
CA PHE A 6 4.13 9.34 1.02
C PHE A 6 5.09 10.11 0.11
N SER A 7 5.92 9.39 -0.63
CA SER A 7 6.74 10.00 -1.68
C SER A 7 5.83 10.51 -2.80
N LYS A 8 6.36 11.45 -3.60
CA LYS A 8 5.64 11.93 -4.78
C LYS A 8 5.34 10.79 -5.75
N HIS A 9 6.29 9.88 -5.91
CA HIS A 9 6.13 8.69 -6.75
C HIS A 9 4.94 7.86 -6.29
N ALA A 10 4.85 7.58 -4.99
CA ALA A 10 3.75 6.78 -4.44
C ALA A 10 2.40 7.46 -4.66
N LEU A 11 2.31 8.76 -4.36
CA LEU A 11 1.06 9.52 -4.54
C LEU A 11 0.62 9.57 -6.00
N GLY A 12 1.57 9.59 -6.93
CA GLY A 12 1.26 9.63 -8.35
C GLY A 12 0.52 8.40 -8.88
N TYR A 13 0.51 7.31 -8.13
CA TYR A 13 -0.15 6.06 -8.56
C TYR A 13 -1.50 5.81 -7.90
N THR A 14 -2.02 6.74 -7.08
CA THR A 14 -3.29 6.53 -6.37
C THR A 14 -4.44 6.20 -7.32
N ALA A 15 -4.60 6.97 -8.39
CA ALA A 15 -5.68 6.75 -9.34
C ALA A 15 -5.43 5.51 -10.22
N SER A 16 -4.23 5.37 -10.79
CA SER A 16 -3.94 4.32 -11.76
C SER A 16 -3.91 2.93 -11.11
N ARG A 17 -3.52 2.82 -9.86
CA ARG A 17 -3.49 1.57 -9.11
C ARG A 17 -4.69 1.39 -8.19
N GLY A 18 -5.44 2.46 -7.93
CA GLY A 18 -6.71 2.39 -7.21
C GLY A 18 -6.60 2.23 -5.70
N PHE A 19 -5.52 2.67 -5.08
CA PHE A 19 -5.42 2.65 -3.62
C PHE A 19 -5.73 4.03 -3.03
N THR A 20 -6.05 4.04 -1.73
CA THR A 20 -6.20 5.28 -0.97
C THR A 20 -5.12 5.36 0.09
N VAL A 21 -4.82 6.60 0.53
CA VAL A 21 -3.87 6.82 1.64
C VAL A 21 -4.32 6.08 2.88
N ALA A 22 -5.62 6.12 3.19
CA ALA A 22 -6.17 5.43 4.37
C ALA A 22 -5.94 3.92 4.33
N GLU A 23 -6.09 3.30 3.16
CA GLU A 23 -5.85 1.85 3.00
C GLU A 23 -4.39 1.50 3.24
N VAL A 24 -3.47 2.31 2.73
CA VAL A 24 -2.03 2.09 2.91
C VAL A 24 -1.65 2.24 4.38
N GLU A 25 -2.14 3.28 5.05
CA GLU A 25 -1.88 3.48 6.46
C GLU A 25 -2.43 2.34 7.30
N ASP A 26 -3.63 1.87 7.00
CA ASP A 26 -4.23 0.73 7.68
C ASP A 26 -3.37 -0.53 7.51
N ALA A 27 -2.91 -0.82 6.30
CA ALA A 27 -2.04 -1.96 6.04
C ALA A 27 -0.75 -1.89 6.87
N ILE A 28 -0.09 -0.76 6.87
CA ILE A 28 1.18 -0.59 7.60
C ILE A 28 0.97 -0.73 9.11
N ARG A 29 -0.13 -0.20 9.65
CA ARG A 29 -0.38 -0.21 11.09
C ARG A 29 -0.90 -1.54 11.62
N THR A 30 -1.49 -2.39 10.78
CA THR A 30 -2.19 -3.60 11.25
C THR A 30 -1.59 -4.90 10.77
N CYS A 31 -0.73 -4.90 9.74
CA CYS A 31 -0.19 -6.12 9.17
C CYS A 31 1.29 -6.30 9.50
N ALA A 32 1.76 -7.53 9.46
CA ALA A 32 3.17 -7.84 9.71
C ALA A 32 4.04 -7.33 8.56
N TRP A 33 5.20 -6.79 8.89
CA TRP A 33 6.16 -6.29 7.92
C TRP A 33 7.17 -7.36 7.55
N ALA A 34 7.58 -7.39 6.29
CA ALA A 34 8.60 -8.28 5.79
C ALA A 34 9.70 -7.47 5.10
N ALA A 35 10.93 -7.94 5.19
CA ALA A 35 12.04 -7.32 4.48
C ALA A 35 11.93 -7.60 2.99
N THR A 36 12.24 -6.59 2.19
CA THR A 36 12.32 -6.71 0.73
C THR A 36 13.63 -6.09 0.26
N GLU A 37 13.78 -5.84 -1.03
CA GLU A 37 15.04 -5.39 -1.61
C GLU A 37 15.44 -3.99 -1.12
N LEU A 38 16.73 -3.68 -1.16
CA LEU A 38 17.29 -2.35 -0.94
C LEU A 38 17.01 -1.79 0.46
N GLY A 39 16.93 -2.67 1.47
CA GLY A 39 16.69 -2.22 2.85
C GLY A 39 15.28 -1.74 3.10
N ARG A 40 14.35 -2.06 2.23
CA ARG A 40 12.94 -1.67 2.34
C ARG A 40 12.12 -2.76 3.01
N LEU A 41 10.93 -2.36 3.45
CA LEU A 41 9.94 -3.26 4.05
C LEU A 41 8.67 -3.24 3.21
N ASP A 42 7.89 -4.30 3.31
CA ASP A 42 6.54 -4.31 2.74
C ASP A 42 5.57 -5.00 3.69
N CYS A 43 4.30 -4.82 3.41
CA CYS A 43 3.23 -5.57 4.03
C CYS A 43 2.08 -5.68 3.02
N ARG A 44 1.12 -6.56 3.31
CA ARG A 44 -0.02 -6.78 2.41
C ARG A 44 -1.29 -6.84 3.23
N LYS A 45 -2.32 -6.19 2.74
CA LYS A 45 -3.64 -6.28 3.35
C LYS A 45 -4.71 -6.43 2.29
N ASP A 46 -5.60 -7.39 2.51
CA ASP A 46 -6.74 -7.62 1.64
C ASP A 46 -7.93 -6.81 2.11
N PHE A 47 -8.60 -6.16 1.18
CA PHE A 47 -9.85 -5.42 1.41
C PHE A 47 -10.94 -6.03 0.57
N GLY A 48 -12.14 -6.11 1.11
CA GLY A 48 -13.31 -6.46 0.31
C GLY A 48 -13.53 -5.42 -0.76
N TYR A 49 -13.75 -5.84 -2.00
CA TYR A 49 -13.90 -4.91 -3.11
C TYR A 49 -15.28 -5.02 -3.76
N GLY A 50 -15.58 -6.17 -4.40
CA GLY A 50 -16.90 -6.47 -4.92
C GLY A 50 -17.42 -5.53 -5.99
N ARG A 51 -16.54 -4.99 -6.83
CA ARG A 51 -16.94 -4.06 -7.89
C ARG A 51 -15.99 -4.14 -9.08
N GLU A 52 -16.26 -3.34 -10.09
CA GLU A 52 -15.48 -3.35 -11.33
C GLU A 52 -14.18 -2.58 -11.18
N TRP A 53 -13.13 -3.15 -11.75
CA TRP A 53 -11.85 -2.49 -11.93
C TRP A 53 -11.35 -2.83 -13.34
N ASN A 54 -11.18 -1.79 -14.17
CA ASN A 54 -10.72 -1.94 -15.56
C ASN A 54 -11.52 -2.97 -16.36
N GLY A 55 -12.84 -2.93 -16.23
CA GLY A 55 -13.75 -3.74 -17.03
C GLY A 55 -14.03 -5.14 -16.49
N LYS A 56 -13.51 -5.48 -15.30
CA LYS A 56 -13.76 -6.79 -14.68
C LYS A 56 -14.13 -6.61 -13.21
N VAL A 57 -15.04 -7.45 -12.73
CA VAL A 57 -15.48 -7.43 -11.33
C VAL A 57 -14.57 -8.34 -10.49
N TYR A 58 -14.06 -7.79 -9.37
CA TYR A 58 -13.20 -8.52 -8.44
C TYR A 58 -13.78 -8.47 -7.03
N ALA A 59 -13.66 -9.57 -6.31
CA ALA A 59 -14.12 -9.65 -4.92
C ALA A 59 -13.16 -8.95 -3.97
N THR A 60 -11.87 -8.96 -4.26
CA THR A 60 -10.81 -8.56 -3.34
C THR A 60 -9.85 -7.59 -4.00
N LYS A 61 -9.41 -6.61 -3.21
CA LYS A 61 -8.29 -5.73 -3.55
C LYS A 61 -7.21 -5.92 -2.48
N GLN A 62 -6.00 -6.31 -2.90
CA GLN A 62 -4.86 -6.39 -2.00
C GLN A 62 -3.96 -5.18 -2.19
N VAL A 63 -3.67 -4.48 -1.10
CA VAL A 63 -2.79 -3.31 -1.10
C VAL A 63 -1.45 -3.72 -0.50
N ARG A 64 -0.38 -3.47 -1.24
CA ARG A 64 1.00 -3.82 -0.83
C ARG A 64 1.88 -2.57 -0.88
N PRO A 65 2.00 -1.82 0.22
CA PRO A 65 2.96 -0.72 0.28
C PRO A 65 4.38 -1.23 0.46
N VAL A 66 5.32 -0.54 -0.18
CA VAL A 66 6.77 -0.72 0.02
C VAL A 66 7.28 0.55 0.66
N PHE A 67 7.95 0.44 1.81
CA PHE A 67 8.29 1.60 2.62
C PHE A 67 9.63 1.42 3.34
N VAL A 68 10.12 2.53 3.88
CA VAL A 68 11.32 2.56 4.72
C VAL A 68 10.89 3.00 6.11
N ASP A 69 11.36 2.29 7.13
CA ASP A 69 11.11 2.61 8.54
C ASP A 69 12.26 3.44 9.06
N GLU A 70 12.10 4.75 9.04
CA GLU A 70 13.12 5.68 9.52
C GLU A 70 12.87 6.05 10.99
N ALA A 71 13.86 6.66 11.64
CA ALA A 71 13.79 6.96 13.07
C ALA A 71 12.59 7.81 13.44
N GLY A 72 12.28 8.82 12.63
CA GLY A 72 11.20 9.77 12.93
C GLY A 72 9.92 9.57 12.14
N GLU A 73 9.96 8.73 11.10
CA GLU A 73 8.80 8.58 10.22
C GLU A 73 8.91 7.31 9.40
N ILE A 74 7.79 6.88 8.84
CA ILE A 74 7.72 5.83 7.84
C ILE A 74 7.52 6.52 6.49
N VAL A 75 8.35 6.17 5.49
CA VAL A 75 8.27 6.78 4.17
C VAL A 75 7.80 5.73 3.16
N VAL A 76 6.63 5.94 2.57
CA VAL A 76 6.10 5.04 1.55
C VAL A 76 6.74 5.37 0.21
N ILE A 77 7.47 4.42 -0.34
CA ILE A 77 8.21 4.59 -1.60
C ILE A 77 7.31 4.31 -2.80
N THR A 78 6.56 3.23 -2.73
CA THR A 78 5.60 2.87 -3.79
C THR A 78 4.51 1.99 -3.20
N VAL A 79 3.43 1.81 -3.95
CA VAL A 79 2.31 0.96 -3.54
C VAL A 79 1.88 0.13 -4.74
N TYR A 80 1.80 -1.19 -4.56
CA TYR A 80 1.24 -2.10 -5.55
C TYR A 80 -0.15 -2.51 -5.11
N THR A 81 -1.03 -2.73 -6.08
CA THR A 81 -2.38 -3.24 -5.84
C THR A 81 -2.63 -4.45 -6.71
N TYR A 82 -3.31 -5.42 -6.16
CA TYR A 82 -3.69 -6.63 -6.86
C TYR A 82 -5.19 -6.85 -6.69
N TYR A 83 -5.85 -7.28 -7.76
CA TYR A 83 -7.30 -7.50 -7.77
C TYR A 83 -7.57 -8.96 -8.12
N PHE A 84 -8.41 -9.61 -7.31
CA PHE A 84 -8.75 -11.02 -7.54
C PHE A 84 -10.06 -11.45 -6.89
#